data_6655962c4e4665307e16d927dcc1b075
#
_entry.id   6655962c4e4665307e16d927dcc1b075
#
_cell.length_a   1.000
_cell.length_b   1.000
_cell.length_c   1.000
_cell.angle_alpha   90.00
_cell.angle_beta   90.00
_cell.angle_gamma   90.00
#
_symmetry.space_group_name_H-M   'P 1'
#
loop_
_entity.id
_entity.type
_entity.pdbx_description
1 polymer ?
#
loop_
_entity_poly.entity_id
_entity_poly.type
_entity_poly.pdbx_seq_one_letter_code
_entity_poly.pdbx_strand_id
1 'polypeptide(L)'
;MSNWYVRRCRDRFWAKGMEQDKVNAYMTLYTALVTVCKAAAPMIPFMTEEIYQNIVRSVDASAKESIHLCDFPVYNAEQVDEKLEADMDLVLKIVVLGRACRNGAAIKNRQPIGQMYVKAEASLPDYDEAIILDELNVKNITFTDDVSNFTTYNFNPQLKTVGPKYGKLVGGIRNYL
;
A
#
# COMPACT_ATOMS: atom_id res chain seq x y z
N MET A 1 -3.30 -7.94 0.05
CA MET A 1 -4.76 -8.10 0.20
C MET A 1 -5.22 -7.91 1.64
N SER A 2 -4.79 -8.74 2.61
CA SER A 2 -5.27 -8.71 4.01
C SER A 2 -5.15 -7.33 4.68
N ASN A 3 -3.97 -6.72 4.70
CA ASN A 3 -3.70 -5.48 5.44
C ASN A 3 -4.34 -4.22 4.82
N TRP A 4 -4.67 -4.26 3.56
CA TRP A 4 -5.30 -3.13 2.87
C TRP A 4 -6.77 -3.40 2.60
N TYR A 5 -7.09 -4.33 1.70
CA TYR A 5 -8.46 -4.56 1.29
C TYR A 5 -9.37 -5.07 2.42
N VAL A 6 -9.03 -6.23 3.01
CA VAL A 6 -9.89 -6.85 4.03
C VAL A 6 -10.06 -5.95 5.26
N ARG A 7 -8.97 -5.36 5.74
CA ARG A 7 -9.02 -4.47 6.90
C ARG A 7 -9.86 -3.22 6.66
N ARG A 8 -9.69 -2.57 5.50
CA ARG A 8 -10.43 -1.35 5.17
C ARG A 8 -11.89 -1.60 4.79
N CYS A 9 -12.19 -2.76 4.23
CA CYS A 9 -13.56 -3.15 3.91
C CYS A 9 -14.31 -3.80 5.08
N ARG A 10 -13.75 -3.79 6.31
CA ARG A 10 -14.36 -4.45 7.46
C ARG A 10 -15.79 -3.98 7.72
N ASP A 11 -16.03 -2.69 7.73
CA ASP A 11 -17.35 -2.11 7.96
C ASP A 11 -18.36 -2.50 6.88
N ARG A 12 -17.91 -2.60 5.63
CA ARG A 12 -18.72 -3.08 4.50
C ARG A 12 -19.10 -4.56 4.68
N PHE A 13 -18.15 -5.41 5.09
CA PHE A 13 -18.41 -6.83 5.34
C PHE A 13 -19.36 -7.05 6.51
N TRP A 14 -19.30 -6.22 7.55
CA TRP A 14 -20.12 -6.35 8.77
C TRP A 14 -21.39 -5.52 8.75
N ALA A 15 -21.64 -4.73 7.73
CA ALA A 15 -22.89 -3.98 7.57
C ALA A 15 -24.10 -4.91 7.67
N LYS A 16 -25.21 -4.40 8.22
CA LYS A 16 -26.46 -5.16 8.30
C LYS A 16 -27.07 -5.30 6.91
N GLY A 17 -27.69 -6.48 6.67
CA GLY A 17 -28.30 -6.76 5.37
C GLY A 17 -27.29 -7.17 4.29
N MET A 18 -27.77 -7.32 3.07
CA MET A 18 -27.00 -7.70 1.87
C MET A 18 -27.23 -6.67 0.77
N GLU A 19 -26.85 -5.42 1.05
CA GLU A 19 -26.90 -4.35 0.09
C GLU A 19 -25.84 -4.55 -1.02
N GLN A 20 -26.04 -3.92 -2.17
CA GLN A 20 -25.18 -4.10 -3.35
C GLN A 20 -23.70 -3.81 -3.06
N ASP A 21 -23.40 -2.81 -2.21
CA ASP A 21 -22.02 -2.49 -1.82
C ASP A 21 -21.33 -3.64 -1.08
N LYS A 22 -22.06 -4.29 -0.16
CA LYS A 22 -21.57 -5.48 0.56
C LYS A 22 -21.35 -6.65 -0.38
N VAL A 23 -22.29 -6.89 -1.29
CA VAL A 23 -22.15 -7.94 -2.33
C VAL A 23 -20.92 -7.67 -3.19
N ASN A 24 -20.73 -6.44 -3.64
CA ASN A 24 -19.56 -6.05 -4.42
C ASN A 24 -18.25 -6.29 -3.66
N ALA A 25 -18.22 -5.95 -2.36
CA ALA A 25 -17.04 -6.19 -1.53
C ALA A 25 -16.70 -7.68 -1.42
N TYR A 26 -17.69 -8.54 -1.20
CA TYR A 26 -17.49 -9.98 -1.16
C TYR A 26 -17.08 -10.56 -2.53
N MET A 27 -17.73 -10.13 -3.60
CA MET A 27 -17.40 -10.60 -4.95
C MET A 27 -15.99 -10.22 -5.38
N THR A 28 -15.55 -9.02 -5.05
CA THR A 28 -14.16 -8.58 -5.29
C THR A 28 -13.17 -9.48 -4.53
N LEU A 29 -13.43 -9.75 -3.26
CA LEU A 29 -12.59 -10.62 -2.44
C LEU A 29 -12.59 -12.06 -2.97
N TYR A 30 -13.75 -12.60 -3.31
CA TYR A 30 -13.91 -13.93 -3.89
C TYR A 30 -13.12 -14.08 -5.19
N THR A 31 -13.31 -13.15 -6.13
CA THR A 31 -12.61 -13.17 -7.41
C THR A 31 -11.09 -13.12 -7.22
N ALA A 32 -10.62 -12.23 -6.35
CA ALA A 32 -9.20 -12.11 -6.06
C ALA A 32 -8.63 -13.37 -5.41
N LEU A 33 -9.34 -13.98 -4.44
CA LEU A 33 -8.89 -15.21 -3.79
C LEU A 33 -8.84 -16.39 -4.76
N VAL A 34 -9.90 -16.60 -5.55
CA VAL A 34 -9.96 -17.70 -6.54
C VAL A 34 -8.85 -17.54 -7.58
N THR A 35 -8.64 -16.32 -8.07
CA THR A 35 -7.57 -16.03 -9.05
C THR A 35 -6.19 -16.33 -8.50
N VAL A 36 -5.90 -15.85 -7.28
CA VAL A 36 -4.63 -16.13 -6.59
C VAL A 36 -4.45 -17.63 -6.34
N CYS A 37 -5.51 -18.34 -5.91
CA CYS A 37 -5.44 -19.78 -5.70
C CYS A 37 -5.14 -20.53 -7.00
N LYS A 38 -5.79 -20.17 -8.11
CA LYS A 38 -5.50 -20.78 -9.43
C LYS A 38 -4.06 -20.54 -9.87
N ALA A 39 -3.56 -19.31 -9.70
CA ALA A 39 -2.18 -18.98 -10.05
C ALA A 39 -1.15 -19.69 -9.15
N ALA A 40 -1.47 -19.90 -7.88
CA ALA A 40 -0.58 -20.54 -6.90
C ALA A 40 -0.70 -22.07 -6.86
N ALA A 41 -1.72 -22.66 -7.48
CA ALA A 41 -1.98 -24.09 -7.44
C ALA A 41 -0.78 -24.97 -7.83
N PRO A 42 0.03 -24.66 -8.83
CA PRO A 42 1.22 -25.43 -9.15
C PRO A 42 2.30 -25.45 -8.06
N MET A 43 2.32 -24.42 -7.19
CA MET A 43 3.34 -24.26 -6.14
C MET A 43 2.89 -24.77 -4.78
N ILE A 44 1.62 -24.56 -4.43
CA ILE A 44 1.04 -24.97 -3.14
C ILE A 44 -0.27 -25.76 -3.34
N PRO A 45 -0.20 -26.95 -3.98
CA PRO A 45 -1.36 -27.68 -4.49
C PRO A 45 -2.41 -28.01 -3.42
N PHE A 46 -2.01 -28.48 -2.26
CA PHE A 46 -2.94 -28.93 -1.22
C PHE A 46 -3.75 -27.79 -0.61
N MET A 47 -3.09 -26.67 -0.29
CA MET A 47 -3.77 -25.51 0.30
C MET A 47 -4.75 -24.87 -0.69
N THR A 48 -4.35 -24.72 -1.94
CA THR A 48 -5.21 -24.12 -2.97
C THR A 48 -6.40 -25.01 -3.32
N GLU A 49 -6.21 -26.34 -3.30
CA GLU A 49 -7.31 -27.28 -3.45
C GLU A 49 -8.31 -27.16 -2.30
N GLU A 50 -7.84 -27.16 -1.07
CA GLU A 50 -8.70 -27.02 0.12
C GLU A 50 -9.52 -25.72 0.07
N ILE A 51 -8.88 -24.60 -0.27
CA ILE A 51 -9.57 -23.32 -0.42
C ILE A 51 -10.62 -23.41 -1.54
N TYR A 52 -10.27 -23.98 -2.69
CA TYR A 52 -11.16 -24.12 -3.83
C TYR A 52 -12.39 -24.96 -3.50
N GLN A 53 -12.21 -26.09 -2.82
CA GLN A 53 -13.32 -26.94 -2.39
C GLN A 53 -14.26 -26.18 -1.45
N ASN A 54 -13.71 -25.39 -0.53
CA ASN A 54 -14.51 -24.66 0.46
C ASN A 54 -15.24 -23.43 -0.11
N ILE A 55 -14.63 -22.68 -1.03
CA ILE A 55 -15.23 -21.41 -1.48
C ILE A 55 -15.89 -21.49 -2.87
N VAL A 56 -15.52 -22.47 -3.70
CA VAL A 56 -16.08 -22.63 -5.04
C VAL A 56 -17.01 -23.85 -5.08
N ARG A 57 -16.49 -25.04 -4.84
CA ARG A 57 -17.25 -26.28 -4.98
C ARG A 57 -18.41 -26.43 -4.00
N SER A 58 -18.25 -25.91 -2.77
CA SER A 58 -19.33 -25.91 -1.77
C SER A 58 -20.53 -25.08 -2.20
N VAL A 59 -20.34 -24.08 -3.09
CA VAL A 59 -21.39 -23.18 -3.57
C VAL A 59 -21.88 -23.57 -4.96
N ASP A 60 -20.97 -23.99 -5.83
CA ASP A 60 -21.26 -24.38 -7.22
C ASP A 60 -20.80 -25.80 -7.51
N ALA A 61 -21.71 -26.74 -7.41
CA ALA A 61 -21.45 -28.14 -7.71
C ALA A 61 -21.12 -28.41 -9.20
N SER A 62 -21.43 -27.47 -10.10
CA SER A 62 -21.13 -27.60 -11.54
C SER A 62 -19.69 -27.15 -11.88
N ALA A 63 -19.00 -26.47 -10.96
CA ALA A 63 -17.59 -26.11 -11.13
C ALA A 63 -16.71 -27.38 -11.28
N LYS A 64 -15.52 -27.23 -11.86
CA LYS A 64 -14.56 -28.35 -12.03
C LYS A 64 -14.27 -29.00 -10.69
N GLU A 65 -14.10 -30.31 -10.65
CA GLU A 65 -13.94 -31.09 -9.41
C GLU A 65 -12.73 -30.69 -8.59
N SER A 66 -11.69 -30.19 -9.24
CA SER A 66 -10.44 -29.75 -8.60
C SER A 66 -9.94 -28.46 -9.22
N ILE A 67 -9.25 -27.62 -8.42
CA ILE A 67 -8.58 -26.42 -8.91
C ILE A 67 -7.53 -26.75 -9.98
N HIS A 68 -6.92 -27.94 -9.90
CA HIS A 68 -5.90 -28.41 -10.84
C HIS A 68 -6.45 -28.74 -12.23
N LEU A 69 -7.77 -28.85 -12.37
CA LEU A 69 -8.46 -28.98 -13.65
C LEU A 69 -8.87 -27.62 -14.23
N CYS A 70 -8.70 -26.54 -13.46
CA CYS A 70 -9.01 -25.19 -13.91
C CYS A 70 -7.90 -24.64 -14.82
N ASP A 71 -8.30 -23.76 -15.73
CA ASP A 71 -7.35 -23.04 -16.55
C ASP A 71 -6.58 -22.01 -15.71
N PHE A 72 -5.33 -21.78 -16.10
CA PHE A 72 -4.52 -20.72 -15.46
C PHE A 72 -5.17 -19.35 -15.70
N PRO A 73 -5.14 -18.42 -14.73
CA PRO A 73 -5.74 -17.10 -14.90
C PRO A 73 -5.17 -16.37 -16.12
N VAL A 74 -6.06 -15.78 -16.91
CA VAL A 74 -5.69 -14.99 -18.09
C VAL A 74 -5.84 -13.51 -17.76
N TYR A 75 -4.90 -12.71 -18.25
CA TYR A 75 -4.95 -11.27 -18.13
C TYR A 75 -6.17 -10.70 -18.89
N ASN A 76 -6.94 -9.86 -18.22
CA ASN A 76 -8.06 -9.14 -18.81
C ASN A 76 -7.79 -7.63 -18.77
N ALA A 77 -7.45 -7.06 -19.92
CA ALA A 77 -7.14 -5.64 -20.05
C ALA A 77 -8.32 -4.71 -19.70
N GLU A 78 -9.57 -5.18 -19.87
CA GLU A 78 -10.77 -4.38 -19.56
C GLU A 78 -10.96 -4.14 -18.05
N GLN A 79 -10.31 -4.95 -17.22
CA GLN A 79 -10.35 -4.84 -15.76
C GLN A 79 -9.20 -4.03 -15.17
N VAL A 80 -8.28 -3.54 -16.02
CA VAL A 80 -7.12 -2.77 -15.59
C VAL A 80 -7.40 -1.29 -15.73
N ASP A 81 -7.29 -0.56 -14.65
CA ASP A 81 -7.31 0.90 -14.62
C ASP A 81 -5.92 1.40 -14.22
N GLU A 82 -5.10 1.70 -15.23
CA GLU A 82 -3.71 2.14 -15.03
C GLU A 82 -3.61 3.42 -14.18
N LYS A 83 -4.60 4.32 -14.29
CA LYS A 83 -4.61 5.52 -13.49
C LYS A 83 -4.88 5.21 -12.01
N LEU A 84 -5.88 4.39 -11.73
CA LEU A 84 -6.19 3.95 -10.38
C LEU A 84 -5.01 3.21 -9.74
N GLU A 85 -4.31 2.37 -10.51
CA GLU A 85 -3.12 1.67 -10.03
C GLU A 85 -2.00 2.65 -9.69
N ALA A 86 -1.75 3.64 -10.55
CA ALA A 86 -0.72 4.66 -10.30
C ALA A 86 -1.06 5.54 -9.09
N ASP A 87 -2.31 5.96 -8.94
CA ASP A 87 -2.79 6.74 -7.80
C ASP A 87 -2.64 5.93 -6.50
N MET A 88 -3.03 4.66 -6.48
CA MET A 88 -2.86 3.77 -5.33
C MET A 88 -1.39 3.49 -5.00
N ASP A 89 -0.52 3.36 -5.99
CA ASP A 89 0.93 3.24 -5.76
C ASP A 89 1.49 4.49 -5.06
N LEU A 90 1.02 5.67 -5.45
CA LEU A 90 1.41 6.92 -4.79
C LEU A 90 0.88 6.97 -3.35
N VAL A 91 -0.38 6.59 -3.12
CA VAL A 91 -0.97 6.46 -1.76
C VAL A 91 -0.12 5.53 -0.90
N LEU A 92 0.25 4.36 -1.39
CA LEU A 92 1.08 3.40 -0.67
C LEU A 92 2.44 3.98 -0.30
N LYS A 93 3.10 4.66 -1.24
CA LYS A 93 4.40 5.34 -1.00
C LYS A 93 4.28 6.40 0.07
N ILE A 94 3.26 7.27 -0.01
CA ILE A 94 3.02 8.32 0.99
C ILE A 94 2.77 7.73 2.37
N VAL A 95 1.96 6.68 2.48
CA VAL A 95 1.68 6.01 3.76
C VAL A 95 2.94 5.37 4.35
N VAL A 96 3.76 4.72 3.55
CA VAL A 96 5.03 4.13 4.00
C VAL A 96 5.99 5.22 4.51
N LEU A 97 6.17 6.29 3.75
CA LEU A 97 7.03 7.41 4.14
C LEU A 97 6.48 8.14 5.37
N GLY A 98 5.17 8.39 5.43
CA GLY A 98 4.52 9.01 6.57
C GLY A 98 4.69 8.20 7.86
N ARG A 99 4.59 6.88 7.79
CA ARG A 99 4.87 5.99 8.93
C ARG A 99 6.34 6.03 9.33
N ALA A 100 7.26 6.09 8.36
CA ALA A 100 8.69 6.24 8.63
C ALA A 100 8.99 7.58 9.34
N CYS A 101 8.40 8.68 8.88
CA CYS A 101 8.53 9.98 9.53
C CYS A 101 7.98 9.96 10.98
N ARG A 102 6.82 9.35 11.20
CA ARG A 102 6.26 9.18 12.55
C ARG A 102 7.19 8.39 13.46
N ASN A 103 7.72 7.29 12.96
CA ASN A 103 8.66 6.44 13.72
C ASN A 103 9.95 7.21 14.04
N GLY A 104 10.50 7.95 13.07
CA GLY A 104 11.69 8.78 13.29
C GLY A 104 11.48 9.88 14.32
N ALA A 105 10.27 10.47 14.37
CA ALA A 105 9.89 11.48 15.36
C ALA A 105 9.35 10.87 16.68
N ALA A 106 9.34 9.56 16.83
CA ALA A 106 8.76 8.83 17.98
C ALA A 106 7.27 9.17 18.25
N ILE A 107 6.51 9.55 17.21
CA ILE A 107 5.08 9.87 17.29
C ILE A 107 4.28 8.58 17.04
N LYS A 108 3.51 8.15 18.04
CA LYS A 108 2.66 6.96 17.93
C LYS A 108 1.55 7.17 16.89
N ASN A 109 1.19 6.10 16.17
CA ASN A 109 0.15 6.19 15.11
C ASN A 109 -1.23 6.60 15.66
N ARG A 110 -1.51 6.35 16.94
CA ARG A 110 -2.75 6.77 17.61
C ARG A 110 -2.81 8.26 17.92
N GLN A 111 -1.68 8.96 17.89
CA GLN A 111 -1.63 10.39 18.13
C GLN A 111 -2.00 11.12 16.84
N PRO A 112 -3.09 11.92 16.82
CA PRO A 112 -3.46 12.66 15.62
C PRO A 112 -2.46 13.77 15.32
N ILE A 113 -2.19 14.01 14.04
CA ILE A 113 -1.39 15.13 13.54
C ILE A 113 -2.33 16.11 12.85
N GLY A 114 -2.17 17.40 13.10
CA GLY A 114 -3.03 18.42 12.54
C GLY A 114 -2.83 18.62 11.03
N GLN A 115 -1.58 18.62 10.57
CA GLN A 115 -1.23 18.92 9.19
C GLN A 115 -0.06 18.05 8.73
N MET A 116 -0.12 17.58 7.47
CA MET A 116 0.95 16.92 6.76
C MET A 116 1.21 17.61 5.43
N TYR A 117 2.48 17.75 5.08
CA TYR A 117 2.91 18.28 3.78
C TYR A 117 3.57 17.16 3.00
N VAL A 118 3.17 17.01 1.74
CA VAL A 118 3.70 15.98 0.83
C VAL A 118 4.28 16.67 -0.39
N LYS A 119 5.54 16.40 -0.69
CA LYS A 119 6.13 16.82 -1.95
C LYS A 119 5.78 15.79 -3.02
N ALA A 120 4.85 16.15 -3.89
CA ALA A 120 4.47 15.36 -5.05
C ALA A 120 3.97 16.30 -6.16
N GLU A 121 4.28 15.95 -7.39
CA GLU A 121 3.88 16.71 -8.59
C GLU A 121 2.38 16.51 -8.94
N ALA A 122 1.75 15.46 -8.43
CA ALA A 122 0.36 15.11 -8.72
C ALA A 122 -0.53 15.32 -7.49
N SER A 123 -1.70 15.92 -7.69
CA SER A 123 -2.79 15.88 -6.73
C SER A 123 -3.53 14.55 -6.86
N LEU A 124 -3.88 13.96 -5.73
CA LEU A 124 -4.70 12.75 -5.66
C LEU A 124 -6.19 13.11 -5.62
N PRO A 125 -7.08 12.23 -6.11
CA PRO A 125 -8.51 12.35 -5.86
C PRO A 125 -8.85 12.35 -4.36
N ASP A 126 -9.94 12.99 -3.97
CA ASP A 126 -10.37 13.13 -2.56
C ASP A 126 -10.47 11.80 -1.82
N TYR A 127 -10.92 10.73 -2.51
CA TYR A 127 -11.04 9.41 -1.90
C TYR A 127 -9.69 8.78 -1.58
N ASP A 128 -8.64 9.05 -2.37
CA ASP A 128 -7.28 8.58 -2.12
C ASP A 128 -6.61 9.38 -1.00
N GLU A 129 -6.86 10.69 -0.95
CA GLU A 129 -6.43 11.52 0.17
C GLU A 129 -7.05 11.04 1.49
N ALA A 130 -8.34 10.71 1.49
CA ALA A 130 -9.03 10.17 2.66
C ALA A 130 -8.38 8.87 3.17
N ILE A 131 -7.86 8.02 2.26
CA ILE A 131 -7.11 6.83 2.64
C ILE A 131 -5.83 7.20 3.40
N ILE A 132 -5.08 8.19 2.91
CA ILE A 132 -3.83 8.63 3.53
C ILE A 132 -4.09 9.23 4.90
N LEU A 133 -5.10 10.08 5.02
CA LEU A 133 -5.49 10.74 6.26
C LEU A 133 -5.85 9.72 7.34
N ASP A 134 -6.63 8.71 6.98
CA ASP A 134 -7.04 7.63 7.88
C ASP A 134 -5.84 6.74 8.29
N GLU A 135 -5.02 6.30 7.33
CA GLU A 135 -3.88 5.41 7.60
C GLU A 135 -2.78 6.05 8.45
N LEU A 136 -2.61 7.36 8.33
CA LEU A 136 -1.61 8.12 9.06
C LEU A 136 -2.17 8.87 10.27
N ASN A 137 -3.50 8.83 10.50
CA ASN A 137 -4.18 9.60 11.54
C ASN A 137 -3.78 11.09 11.48
N VAL A 138 -3.98 11.70 10.31
CA VAL A 138 -3.71 13.10 10.02
C VAL A 138 -5.02 13.79 9.69
N LYS A 139 -5.19 15.05 10.11
CA LYS A 139 -6.43 15.79 9.88
C LYS A 139 -6.47 16.45 8.51
N ASN A 140 -5.34 16.96 8.03
CA ASN A 140 -5.24 17.66 6.75
C ASN A 140 -3.94 17.28 6.04
N ILE A 141 -4.02 17.20 4.73
CA ILE A 141 -2.87 16.99 3.84
C ILE A 141 -2.75 18.18 2.88
N THR A 142 -1.55 18.57 2.57
CA THR A 142 -1.26 19.60 1.55
C THR A 142 -0.15 19.09 0.66
N PHE A 143 -0.43 19.02 -0.64
CA PHE A 143 0.58 18.74 -1.65
C PHE A 143 1.30 20.05 -2.01
N THR A 144 2.61 20.03 -2.06
CA THR A 144 3.44 21.19 -2.34
C THR A 144 4.71 20.80 -3.08
N ASP A 145 5.14 21.65 -4.00
CA ASP A 145 6.41 21.46 -4.70
C ASP A 145 7.58 22.02 -3.89
N ASP A 146 7.32 23.03 -3.03
CA ASP A 146 8.33 23.66 -2.19
C ASP A 146 8.28 23.14 -0.75
N VAL A 147 9.32 22.44 -0.37
CA VAL A 147 9.54 21.93 1.00
C VAL A 147 10.71 22.60 1.70
N SER A 148 11.27 23.67 1.12
CA SER A 148 12.45 24.39 1.66
C SER A 148 12.26 24.84 3.10
N ASN A 149 11.03 25.23 3.47
CA ASN A 149 10.69 25.68 4.83
C ASN A 149 10.62 24.54 5.86
N PHE A 150 10.60 23.27 5.40
CA PHE A 150 10.42 22.09 6.27
C PHE A 150 11.63 21.16 6.24
N THR A 151 12.64 21.45 5.41
CA THR A 151 13.83 20.62 5.27
C THR A 151 15.07 21.36 5.73
N THR A 152 15.80 20.75 6.66
CA THR A 152 17.16 21.15 7.02
C THR A 152 18.14 20.13 6.45
N TYR A 153 19.17 20.60 5.79
CA TYR A 153 20.20 19.75 5.24
C TYR A 153 21.40 19.70 6.19
N ASN A 154 21.77 18.51 6.63
CA ASN A 154 23.00 18.25 7.36
C ASN A 154 24.00 17.61 6.40
N PHE A 155 25.11 18.26 6.16
CA PHE A 155 26.18 17.73 5.33
C PHE A 155 27.24 17.05 6.20
N ASN A 156 27.51 15.78 5.92
CA ASN A 156 28.59 15.05 6.57
C ASN A 156 29.66 14.70 5.52
N PRO A 157 30.92 15.13 5.71
CA PRO A 157 31.99 14.79 4.78
C PRO A 157 32.25 13.29 4.79
N GLN A 158 32.28 12.68 3.61
CA GLN A 158 32.67 11.28 3.47
C GLN A 158 34.19 11.14 3.69
N LEU A 159 34.57 10.68 4.88
CA LEU A 159 35.99 10.59 5.28
C LEU A 159 36.85 9.75 4.33
N LYS A 160 36.28 8.73 3.67
CA LYS A 160 36.96 7.93 2.64
C LYS A 160 37.42 8.75 1.43
N THR A 161 36.65 9.76 1.07
CA THR A 161 36.92 10.61 -0.12
C THR A 161 37.65 11.90 0.22
N VAL A 162 37.25 12.51 1.34
CA VAL A 162 37.80 13.80 1.80
C VAL A 162 39.12 13.62 2.55
N GLY A 163 39.27 12.54 3.31
CA GLY A 163 40.48 12.23 4.10
C GLY A 163 41.76 12.21 3.26
N PRO A 164 41.84 11.43 2.17
CA PRO A 164 43.05 11.36 1.34
C PRO A 164 43.43 12.70 0.68
N LYS A 165 42.41 13.54 0.37
CA LYS A 165 42.63 14.81 -0.34
C LYS A 165 42.94 15.98 0.60
N TYR A 166 42.31 16.01 1.77
CA TYR A 166 42.32 17.20 2.63
C TYR A 166 42.83 16.92 4.05
N GLY A 167 43.14 15.68 4.41
CA GLY A 167 43.83 15.24 5.65
C GLY A 167 43.64 16.14 6.86
N LYS A 168 44.59 17.05 7.09
CA LYS A 168 44.60 17.95 8.26
C LYS A 168 43.45 18.97 8.28
N LEU A 169 42.82 19.25 7.12
CA LEU A 169 41.71 20.22 7.00
C LEU A 169 40.33 19.59 7.25
N VAL A 170 40.24 18.27 7.39
CA VAL A 170 38.95 17.55 7.60
C VAL A 170 38.20 18.06 8.83
N GLY A 171 38.93 18.39 9.90
CA GLY A 171 38.33 18.97 11.12
C GLY A 171 37.68 20.34 10.86
N GLY A 172 38.33 21.20 10.09
CA GLY A 172 37.79 22.49 9.70
C GLY A 172 36.58 22.37 8.76
N ILE A 173 36.63 21.46 7.80
CA ILE A 173 35.52 21.16 6.89
C ILE A 173 34.28 20.67 7.65
N ARG A 174 34.48 19.79 8.64
CA ARG A 174 33.37 19.26 9.46
C ARG A 174 32.73 20.32 10.36
N ASN A 175 33.49 21.32 10.81
CA ASN A 175 32.95 22.40 11.63
C ASN A 175 32.28 23.51 10.81
N TYR A 176 32.54 23.57 9.50
CA TYR A 176 31.94 24.52 8.60
C TYR A 176 30.65 24.03 7.93
N LEU A 177 30.46 22.72 7.84
CA LEU A 177 29.25 22.06 7.31
C LEU A 177 28.20 21.86 8.42
#